data_909fbac743b549bcd7e70698a6746c96
#
_entry.id   909fbac743b549bcd7e70698a6746c96
#
_cell.length_a   1.000
_cell.length_b   1.000
_cell.length_c   1.000
_cell.angle_alpha   90.00
_cell.angle_beta   90.00
_cell.angle_gamma   90.00
#
_symmetry.space_group_name_H-M   'P 1'
#
loop_
_entity.id
_entity.type
_entity.pdbx_description
1 polymer ?
#
loop_
_entity_poly.entity_id
_entity_poly.type
_entity_poly.pdbx_seq_one_letter_code
_entity_poly.pdbx_strand_id
1 'polypeptide(L)'
;MGSALLVLRLVLADLRRHPGQAAMLLVAITAATATLALGLSLHGATDSLYRKTRAATAGPDMVVLTPGTDQTPLTELLDDPQVVAHSGPHRQYYTTLAAHGLKSRAVVLGAPASPGPVDRPLVTSGTWVRPGGVVVERGFAAALGVRAGDRVTVAGRSLPVVGTAVTAASNVYPGAQLIGPGDGPVDYSGLVWMGESEARALAAAERLEVTSLIYLKLRDPAATGDFMAAHSDPAVRPFSWQFMAGHDARVLRDSQPILVIGSWLLSFLAVAGVAVLAAGRAAKQTHRVGLLKAVGAAPGLIAAVLFAEYLAVALAADALGLGIARLAVPVAANPTASLLSASAGPSADTAFFTTVVALAMAGFTTLGPTLRALRTPTVAALADSAQRPPHRSRLTRLSAPLPTPLLLGLRLIARRPGRAVLHASSIAVTVMGLTALLILHAQPDFSYGLGSSDLGNVRVEQGRHMLLAVTIGLIALAAVNTVTVTWTTALEARPTMAVARTLGATPGQITAGLSVAQLLPTLPGALAGVPLGMFVCWLFSPGETPMPPTWLLFAAALAALPVTAALTAVPARLAARRSIARTLSAEAS
;
A
#
# COMPACT_ATOMS: atom_id res chain seq x y z
N MET A 1 -0.93 -9.65 43.01
CA MET A 1 -1.31 -8.27 42.61
C MET A 1 -0.17 -7.26 42.75
N GLY A 2 0.76 -7.35 43.73
CA GLY A 2 1.86 -6.39 43.92
C GLY A 2 2.87 -6.30 42.77
N SER A 3 3.21 -7.43 42.13
CA SER A 3 4.21 -7.46 41.03
C SER A 3 3.73 -6.75 39.75
N ALA A 4 2.44 -6.88 39.38
CA ALA A 4 1.89 -6.22 38.20
C ALA A 4 1.82 -4.69 38.35
N LEU A 5 1.43 -4.21 39.53
CA LEU A 5 1.42 -2.78 39.87
C LEU A 5 2.84 -2.19 39.87
N LEU A 6 3.82 -2.96 40.33
CA LEU A 6 5.23 -2.54 40.33
C LEU A 6 5.77 -2.46 38.91
N VAL A 7 5.47 -3.44 38.05
CA VAL A 7 5.83 -3.43 36.62
C VAL A 7 5.21 -2.20 35.94
N LEU A 8 3.93 -1.93 36.15
CA LEU A 8 3.24 -0.77 35.55
C LEU A 8 3.86 0.57 35.98
N ARG A 9 4.17 0.72 37.29
CA ARG A 9 4.83 1.93 37.79
C ARG A 9 6.22 2.12 37.21
N LEU A 10 7.00 1.05 37.06
CA LEU A 10 8.34 1.11 36.47
C LEU A 10 8.28 1.47 34.98
N VAL A 11 7.33 0.90 34.22
CA VAL A 11 7.11 1.24 32.80
C VAL A 11 6.73 2.70 32.63
N LEU A 12 5.76 3.21 33.41
CA LEU A 12 5.34 4.61 33.36
C LEU A 12 6.47 5.57 33.75
N ALA A 13 7.28 5.22 34.75
CA ALA A 13 8.42 6.03 35.16
C ALA A 13 9.50 6.09 34.07
N ASP A 14 9.73 5.00 33.35
CA ASP A 14 10.72 4.95 32.27
C ASP A 14 10.28 5.73 31.03
N LEU A 15 9.01 5.57 30.63
CA LEU A 15 8.40 6.35 29.54
C LEU A 15 8.47 7.88 29.82
N ARG A 16 8.23 8.29 31.07
CA ARG A 16 8.34 9.70 31.48
C ARG A 16 9.78 10.22 31.52
N ARG A 17 10.74 9.35 31.83
CA ARG A 17 12.17 9.75 31.90
C ARG A 17 12.83 9.85 30.51
N HIS A 18 12.33 9.08 29.52
CA HIS A 18 12.89 9.04 28.17
C HIS A 18 11.83 9.28 27.08
N PRO A 19 11.06 10.42 27.14
CA PRO A 19 9.91 10.63 26.27
C PRO A 19 10.28 10.65 24.77
N GLY A 20 11.43 11.23 24.41
CA GLY A 20 11.87 11.30 23.02
C GLY A 20 12.15 9.92 22.40
N GLN A 21 12.71 8.98 23.18
CA GLN A 21 12.98 7.63 22.69
C GLN A 21 11.70 6.81 22.58
N ALA A 22 10.80 6.93 23.55
CA ALA A 22 9.50 6.29 23.51
C ALA A 22 8.66 6.80 22.32
N ALA A 23 8.66 8.12 22.10
CA ALA A 23 7.98 8.73 20.95
C ALA A 23 8.53 8.24 19.60
N MET A 24 9.86 8.17 19.46
CA MET A 24 10.48 7.66 18.22
C MET A 24 10.11 6.18 17.97
N LEU A 25 10.11 5.34 19.01
CA LEU A 25 9.69 3.95 18.90
C LEU A 25 8.22 3.84 18.53
N LEU A 26 7.36 4.62 19.19
CA LEU A 26 5.93 4.68 18.90
C LEU A 26 5.69 5.08 17.43
N VAL A 27 6.31 6.15 16.96
CA VAL A 27 6.16 6.64 15.57
C VAL A 27 6.64 5.60 14.57
N ALA A 28 7.80 4.97 14.81
CA ALA A 28 8.33 3.95 13.92
C ALA A 28 7.41 2.72 13.82
N ILE A 29 6.91 2.21 14.93
CA ILE A 29 6.00 1.06 14.94
C ILE A 29 4.62 1.47 14.37
N THR A 30 4.11 2.67 14.72
CA THR A 30 2.83 3.15 14.15
C THR A 30 2.91 3.28 12.64
N ALA A 31 3.98 3.86 12.11
CA ALA A 31 4.17 3.94 10.65
C ALA A 31 4.21 2.56 10.02
N ALA A 32 4.87 1.60 10.65
CA ALA A 32 4.95 0.22 10.19
C ALA A 32 3.58 -0.47 10.17
N THR A 33 2.87 -0.43 11.30
CA THR A 33 1.57 -1.10 11.44
C THR A 33 0.50 -0.43 10.59
N ALA A 34 0.51 0.92 10.47
CA ALA A 34 -0.40 1.66 9.61
C ALA A 34 -0.23 1.27 8.12
N THR A 35 1.00 1.20 7.66
CA THR A 35 1.29 0.85 6.25
C THR A 35 1.01 -0.61 5.96
N LEU A 36 1.32 -1.52 6.88
CA LEU A 36 0.99 -2.93 6.78
C LEU A 36 -0.54 -3.13 6.78
N ALA A 37 -1.25 -2.48 7.72
CA ALA A 37 -2.70 -2.53 7.81
C ALA A 37 -3.37 -1.99 6.54
N LEU A 38 -2.85 -0.89 5.99
CA LEU A 38 -3.33 -0.32 4.73
C LEU A 38 -3.14 -1.31 3.56
N GLY A 39 -1.93 -1.86 3.40
CA GLY A 39 -1.63 -2.82 2.35
C GLY A 39 -2.49 -4.08 2.40
N LEU A 40 -2.66 -4.69 3.59
CA LEU A 40 -3.50 -5.87 3.78
C LEU A 40 -4.99 -5.56 3.57
N SER A 41 -5.48 -4.41 4.04
CA SER A 41 -6.88 -4.01 3.88
C SER A 41 -7.25 -3.79 2.41
N LEU A 42 -6.34 -3.22 1.63
CA LEU A 42 -6.54 -3.01 0.20
C LEU A 42 -6.52 -4.33 -0.57
N HIS A 43 -5.70 -5.30 -0.13
CA HIS A 43 -5.66 -6.64 -0.72
C HIS A 43 -6.97 -7.42 -0.51
N GLY A 44 -7.56 -7.37 0.68
CA GLY A 44 -8.80 -8.08 1.01
C GLY A 44 -10.09 -7.40 0.49
N ALA A 45 -10.02 -6.14 0.06
CA ALA A 45 -11.19 -5.39 -0.39
C ALA A 45 -11.77 -5.88 -1.73
N THR A 46 -10.95 -6.49 -2.58
CA THR A 46 -11.24 -6.76 -3.99
C THR A 46 -12.46 -7.68 -4.21
N ASP A 47 -12.48 -8.84 -3.54
CA ASP A 47 -13.57 -9.83 -3.70
C ASP A 47 -14.88 -9.42 -3.00
N SER A 48 -14.77 -8.59 -1.98
CA SER A 48 -15.93 -8.11 -1.22
C SER A 48 -16.75 -7.06 -1.99
N LEU A 49 -16.11 -6.26 -2.85
CA LEU A 49 -16.74 -5.17 -3.59
C LEU A 49 -17.75 -5.67 -4.62
N TYR A 50 -17.37 -6.66 -5.44
CA TYR A 50 -18.27 -7.25 -6.43
C TYR A 50 -19.47 -7.92 -5.75
N ARG A 51 -19.24 -8.77 -4.74
CA ARG A 51 -20.32 -9.46 -4.00
C ARG A 51 -21.28 -8.46 -3.35
N LYS A 52 -20.76 -7.37 -2.79
CA LYS A 52 -21.59 -6.31 -2.19
C LYS A 52 -22.43 -5.58 -3.25
N THR A 53 -21.84 -5.23 -4.39
CA THR A 53 -22.56 -4.62 -5.52
C THR A 53 -23.62 -5.56 -6.04
N ARG A 54 -23.30 -6.84 -6.23
CA ARG A 54 -24.25 -7.86 -6.68
C ARG A 54 -25.44 -8.02 -5.71
N ALA A 55 -25.19 -8.03 -4.41
CA ALA A 55 -26.26 -8.10 -3.42
C ALA A 55 -27.16 -6.84 -3.45
N ALA A 56 -26.56 -5.65 -3.56
CA ALA A 56 -27.29 -4.37 -3.58
C ALA A 56 -28.08 -4.13 -4.87
N THR A 57 -27.65 -4.72 -5.99
CA THR A 57 -28.29 -4.56 -7.31
C THR A 57 -29.16 -5.74 -7.69
N ALA A 58 -29.42 -6.71 -6.81
CA ALA A 58 -30.05 -7.99 -7.15
C ALA A 58 -29.39 -8.62 -8.42
N GLY A 59 -28.07 -8.53 -8.50
CA GLY A 59 -27.31 -8.90 -9.69
C GLY A 59 -27.55 -10.35 -10.11
N PRO A 60 -27.48 -10.67 -11.44
CA PRO A 60 -27.80 -11.97 -11.98
C PRO A 60 -26.81 -13.06 -11.55
N ASP A 61 -27.21 -14.31 -11.66
CA ASP A 61 -26.32 -15.46 -11.59
C ASP A 61 -25.71 -15.76 -12.95
N MET A 62 -26.46 -15.46 -14.02
CA MET A 62 -26.00 -15.54 -15.40
C MET A 62 -26.52 -14.39 -16.24
N VAL A 63 -25.67 -13.95 -17.16
CA VAL A 63 -26.01 -13.05 -18.26
C VAL A 63 -25.83 -13.85 -19.55
N VAL A 64 -26.89 -14.03 -20.29
CA VAL A 64 -26.84 -14.76 -21.57
C VAL A 64 -27.12 -13.81 -22.71
N LEU A 65 -26.24 -13.79 -23.71
CA LEU A 65 -26.33 -12.91 -24.86
C LEU A 65 -26.51 -13.74 -26.14
N THR A 66 -27.20 -13.14 -27.13
CA THR A 66 -27.26 -13.63 -28.49
C THR A 66 -27.05 -12.50 -29.49
N PRO A 67 -26.21 -12.65 -30.52
CA PRO A 67 -26.04 -11.64 -31.54
C PRO A 67 -27.35 -11.43 -32.33
N GLY A 68 -27.63 -10.20 -32.69
CA GLY A 68 -28.82 -9.82 -33.49
C GLY A 68 -30.09 -9.62 -32.69
N THR A 69 -31.21 -9.66 -33.40
CA THR A 69 -32.55 -9.31 -32.86
C THR A 69 -33.41 -10.54 -32.52
N ASP A 70 -32.98 -11.76 -32.93
CA ASP A 70 -33.65 -12.99 -32.57
C ASP A 70 -33.47 -13.29 -31.08
N GLN A 71 -34.58 -13.40 -30.37
CA GLN A 71 -34.60 -13.64 -28.93
C GLN A 71 -35.06 -15.06 -28.59
N THR A 72 -35.41 -15.87 -29.62
CA THR A 72 -35.89 -17.23 -29.42
C THR A 72 -34.94 -18.09 -28.58
N PRO A 73 -33.60 -18.10 -28.84
CA PRO A 73 -32.68 -18.90 -28.05
C PRO A 73 -32.60 -18.46 -26.57
N LEU A 74 -32.89 -17.19 -26.29
CA LEU A 74 -32.90 -16.66 -24.92
C LEU A 74 -34.19 -17.02 -24.19
N THR A 75 -35.34 -17.04 -24.89
CA THR A 75 -36.63 -17.34 -24.28
C THR A 75 -36.79 -18.84 -23.99
N GLU A 76 -36.16 -19.71 -24.76
CA GLU A 76 -36.11 -21.15 -24.49
C GLU A 76 -35.44 -21.52 -23.17
N LEU A 77 -34.47 -20.67 -22.71
CA LEU A 77 -33.82 -20.88 -21.42
C LEU A 77 -34.74 -20.65 -20.23
N LEU A 78 -35.87 -19.94 -20.43
CA LEU A 78 -36.81 -19.63 -19.34
C LEU A 78 -37.65 -20.84 -18.93
N ASP A 79 -37.73 -21.85 -19.78
CA ASP A 79 -38.49 -23.08 -19.50
C ASP A 79 -37.69 -24.05 -18.59
N ASP A 80 -36.39 -23.76 -18.34
CA ASP A 80 -35.58 -24.59 -17.46
C ASP A 80 -36.00 -24.42 -15.98
N PRO A 81 -36.30 -25.53 -15.27
CA PRO A 81 -36.72 -25.49 -13.85
C PRO A 81 -35.65 -24.97 -12.89
N GLN A 82 -34.40 -24.82 -13.34
CA GLN A 82 -33.34 -24.16 -12.53
C GLN A 82 -33.47 -22.63 -12.52
N VAL A 83 -34.18 -22.04 -13.49
CA VAL A 83 -34.38 -20.60 -13.58
C VAL A 83 -35.53 -20.21 -12.64
N VAL A 84 -35.22 -19.45 -11.59
CA VAL A 84 -36.21 -19.02 -10.57
C VAL A 84 -36.68 -17.59 -10.79
N ALA A 85 -35.92 -16.75 -11.47
CA ALA A 85 -36.30 -15.39 -11.84
C ALA A 85 -35.46 -14.92 -13.04
N HIS A 86 -36.00 -14.00 -13.81
CA HIS A 86 -35.31 -13.40 -14.95
C HIS A 86 -35.66 -11.92 -15.13
N SER A 87 -34.87 -11.22 -15.93
CA SER A 87 -35.16 -9.88 -16.44
C SER A 87 -34.73 -9.81 -17.90
N GLY A 88 -35.58 -9.28 -18.74
CA GLY A 88 -35.39 -9.27 -20.20
C GLY A 88 -36.30 -10.30 -20.92
N PRO A 89 -36.06 -10.56 -22.22
CA PRO A 89 -34.88 -10.13 -23.02
C PRO A 89 -34.80 -8.63 -23.23
N HIS A 90 -33.60 -8.09 -23.04
CA HIS A 90 -33.27 -6.70 -23.32
C HIS A 90 -32.44 -6.60 -24.62
N ARG A 91 -32.36 -5.41 -25.20
CA ARG A 91 -31.51 -5.13 -26.36
C ARG A 91 -30.41 -4.15 -25.98
N GLN A 92 -29.20 -4.48 -26.38
CA GLN A 92 -28.06 -3.59 -26.29
C GLN A 92 -27.55 -3.23 -27.69
N TYR A 93 -26.97 -2.04 -27.80
CA TYR A 93 -26.52 -1.45 -29.05
C TYR A 93 -25.11 -0.93 -28.89
N TYR A 94 -24.28 -1.12 -29.90
CA TYR A 94 -22.90 -0.65 -29.89
C TYR A 94 -22.78 0.68 -30.60
N THR A 95 -22.22 1.69 -29.95
CA THR A 95 -22.09 3.02 -30.50
C THR A 95 -20.91 3.77 -29.91
N THR A 96 -20.85 5.08 -30.14
CA THR A 96 -19.89 6.00 -29.53
C THR A 96 -20.61 6.99 -28.65
N LEU A 97 -19.94 7.38 -27.57
CA LEU A 97 -20.37 8.46 -26.69
C LEU A 97 -19.28 9.53 -26.64
N ALA A 98 -19.71 10.79 -26.72
CA ALA A 98 -18.82 11.93 -26.58
C ALA A 98 -19.32 12.90 -25.51
N ALA A 99 -18.39 13.40 -24.69
CA ALA A 99 -18.64 14.42 -23.67
C ALA A 99 -17.36 15.23 -23.41
N HIS A 100 -17.48 16.52 -23.17
CA HIS A 100 -16.35 17.41 -22.85
C HIS A 100 -15.16 17.33 -23.82
N GLY A 101 -15.44 17.08 -25.13
CA GLY A 101 -14.40 16.88 -26.13
C GLY A 101 -13.75 15.50 -26.15
N LEU A 102 -14.10 14.62 -25.20
CA LEU A 102 -13.65 13.22 -25.14
C LEU A 102 -14.63 12.32 -25.89
N LYS A 103 -14.15 11.28 -26.56
CA LYS A 103 -14.95 10.30 -27.29
C LYS A 103 -14.52 8.88 -26.93
N SER A 104 -15.50 8.02 -26.66
CA SER A 104 -15.30 6.61 -26.32
C SER A 104 -16.35 5.73 -26.96
N ARG A 105 -16.09 4.42 -27.02
CA ARG A 105 -17.12 3.43 -27.33
C ARG A 105 -18.07 3.26 -26.15
N ALA A 106 -19.33 2.99 -26.46
CA ALA A 106 -20.37 2.78 -25.49
C ALA A 106 -21.31 1.66 -25.89
N VAL A 107 -21.72 0.89 -24.88
CA VAL A 107 -22.84 -0.05 -24.97
C VAL A 107 -24.07 0.67 -24.43
N VAL A 108 -25.07 0.84 -25.25
CA VAL A 108 -26.37 1.41 -24.87
C VAL A 108 -27.33 0.26 -24.60
N LEU A 109 -27.77 0.12 -23.36
CA LEU A 109 -28.75 -0.89 -22.94
C LEU A 109 -30.14 -0.25 -22.88
N GLY A 110 -31.08 -0.80 -23.65
CA GLY A 110 -32.50 -0.47 -23.53
C GLY A 110 -33.03 -0.95 -22.18
N ALA A 111 -33.43 0.00 -21.33
CA ALA A 111 -33.87 -0.27 -19.97
C ALA A 111 -35.34 0.06 -19.77
N PRO A 112 -36.09 -0.74 -19.00
CA PRO A 112 -37.46 -0.41 -18.60
C PRO A 112 -37.48 0.75 -17.60
N ALA A 113 -38.59 1.47 -17.56
CA ALA A 113 -38.80 2.57 -16.61
C ALA A 113 -38.70 2.12 -15.15
N SER A 114 -39.08 0.88 -14.86
CA SER A 114 -38.91 0.22 -13.56
C SER A 114 -38.06 -1.02 -13.72
N PRO A 115 -36.92 -1.14 -13.04
CA PRO A 115 -36.09 -2.34 -13.09
C PRO A 115 -36.85 -3.61 -12.69
N GLY A 116 -36.54 -4.72 -13.34
CA GLY A 116 -37.13 -6.04 -13.07
C GLY A 116 -36.69 -6.66 -11.73
N PRO A 117 -37.04 -7.94 -11.51
CA PRO A 117 -36.63 -8.66 -10.29
C PRO A 117 -35.15 -9.00 -10.26
N VAL A 118 -34.49 -9.09 -11.43
CA VAL A 118 -33.05 -9.38 -11.60
C VAL A 118 -32.40 -8.21 -12.29
N ASP A 119 -31.22 -7.84 -11.83
CA ASP A 119 -30.48 -6.66 -12.20
C ASP A 119 -31.26 -5.35 -11.98
N ARG A 120 -31.18 -4.86 -10.75
CA ARG A 120 -31.69 -3.53 -10.38
C ARG A 120 -30.53 -2.56 -10.23
N PRO A 121 -30.13 -1.87 -11.28
CA PRO A 121 -29.03 -0.92 -11.17
C PRO A 121 -29.28 0.09 -10.06
N LEU A 122 -28.31 0.27 -9.17
CA LEU A 122 -28.40 1.20 -8.06
C LEU A 122 -28.02 2.60 -8.50
N VAL A 123 -28.99 3.51 -8.53
CA VAL A 123 -28.74 4.92 -8.82
C VAL A 123 -27.90 5.55 -7.72
N THR A 124 -26.77 6.10 -8.07
CA THR A 124 -25.82 6.73 -7.14
C THR A 124 -25.91 8.25 -7.13
N SER A 125 -26.46 8.84 -8.22
CA SER A 125 -26.72 10.28 -8.34
C SER A 125 -27.84 10.50 -9.35
N GLY A 126 -28.70 11.50 -9.14
CA GLY A 126 -29.80 11.82 -10.03
C GLY A 126 -30.96 10.84 -9.93
N THR A 127 -31.55 10.47 -11.07
CA THR A 127 -32.71 9.58 -11.18
C THR A 127 -32.46 8.45 -12.16
N TRP A 128 -33.29 7.38 -12.08
CA TRP A 128 -33.28 6.33 -13.08
C TRP A 128 -33.76 6.84 -14.44
N VAL A 129 -33.66 5.98 -15.46
CA VAL A 129 -34.03 6.28 -16.85
C VAL A 129 -35.40 6.93 -16.95
N ARG A 130 -35.48 8.03 -17.68
CA ARG A 130 -36.72 8.73 -18.03
C ARG A 130 -36.66 9.17 -19.49
N PRO A 131 -37.81 9.42 -20.14
CA PRO A 131 -37.86 9.85 -21.52
C PRO A 131 -36.96 11.07 -21.83
N GLY A 132 -36.18 10.99 -22.90
CA GLY A 132 -35.29 12.05 -23.35
C GLY A 132 -33.96 12.15 -22.58
N GLY A 133 -33.65 11.19 -21.67
CA GLY A 133 -32.43 11.21 -20.87
C GLY A 133 -31.71 9.88 -20.81
N VAL A 134 -30.42 9.92 -20.42
CA VAL A 134 -29.58 8.74 -20.26
C VAL A 134 -29.05 8.63 -18.84
N VAL A 135 -28.87 7.40 -18.37
CA VAL A 135 -28.13 7.09 -17.15
C VAL A 135 -26.79 6.51 -17.57
N VAL A 136 -25.71 7.06 -17.03
CA VAL A 136 -24.35 6.61 -17.36
C VAL A 136 -23.82 5.76 -16.21
N GLU A 137 -23.13 4.65 -16.53
CA GLU A 137 -22.46 3.85 -15.52
C GLU A 137 -21.43 4.74 -14.78
N ARG A 138 -21.37 4.59 -13.44
CA ARG A 138 -20.65 5.55 -12.58
C ARG A 138 -19.15 5.63 -12.88
N GLY A 139 -18.49 4.49 -13.19
CA GLY A 139 -17.08 4.48 -13.56
C GLY A 139 -16.83 5.13 -14.92
N PHE A 140 -17.73 4.90 -15.86
CA PHE A 140 -17.68 5.55 -17.17
C PHE A 140 -17.96 7.07 -17.07
N ALA A 141 -18.95 7.43 -16.25
CA ALA A 141 -19.23 8.85 -15.97
C ALA A 141 -18.02 9.56 -15.34
N ALA A 142 -17.35 8.90 -14.39
CA ALA A 142 -16.14 9.44 -13.76
C ALA A 142 -14.99 9.61 -14.78
N ALA A 143 -14.79 8.64 -15.68
CA ALA A 143 -13.76 8.71 -16.72
C ALA A 143 -14.02 9.85 -17.72
N LEU A 144 -15.29 10.10 -18.05
CA LEU A 144 -15.71 11.20 -18.93
C LEU A 144 -15.78 12.56 -18.21
N GLY A 145 -15.70 12.59 -16.88
CA GLY A 145 -15.91 13.79 -16.08
C GLY A 145 -17.35 14.31 -16.09
N VAL A 146 -18.35 13.43 -16.39
CA VAL A 146 -19.77 13.83 -16.48
C VAL A 146 -20.53 13.54 -15.19
N ARG A 147 -21.53 14.37 -14.92
CA ARG A 147 -22.42 14.28 -13.75
C ARG A 147 -23.89 14.36 -14.18
N ALA A 148 -24.79 14.01 -13.29
CA ALA A 148 -26.21 14.25 -13.50
C ALA A 148 -26.47 15.74 -13.75
N GLY A 149 -27.17 16.03 -14.84
CA GLY A 149 -27.41 17.39 -15.35
C GLY A 149 -26.55 17.76 -16.57
N ASP A 150 -25.42 17.13 -16.79
CA ASP A 150 -24.58 17.39 -17.96
C ASP A 150 -25.21 16.80 -19.24
N ARG A 151 -24.63 17.13 -20.37
CA ARG A 151 -25.06 16.58 -21.66
C ARG A 151 -23.99 15.73 -22.28
N VAL A 152 -24.41 14.60 -22.84
CA VAL A 152 -23.56 13.69 -23.60
C VAL A 152 -24.11 13.50 -25.02
N THR A 153 -23.24 13.23 -25.96
CA THR A 153 -23.64 12.91 -27.32
C THR A 153 -23.52 11.40 -27.54
N VAL A 154 -24.65 10.71 -27.70
CA VAL A 154 -24.74 9.28 -27.97
C VAL A 154 -25.15 9.05 -29.40
N ALA A 155 -24.36 8.37 -30.22
CA ALA A 155 -24.61 8.15 -31.65
C ALA A 155 -24.96 9.46 -32.38
N GLY A 156 -24.23 10.56 -32.14
CA GLY A 156 -24.49 11.86 -32.73
C GLY A 156 -25.61 12.68 -32.08
N ARG A 157 -26.45 12.11 -31.23
CA ARG A 157 -27.59 12.78 -30.59
C ARG A 157 -27.22 13.30 -29.19
N SER A 158 -27.41 14.58 -28.94
CA SER A 158 -27.17 15.21 -27.64
C SER A 158 -28.30 14.94 -26.65
N LEU A 159 -28.00 14.30 -25.50
CA LEU A 159 -28.96 13.89 -24.48
C LEU A 159 -28.48 14.32 -23.09
N PRO A 160 -29.41 14.71 -22.19
CA PRO A 160 -29.05 14.99 -20.80
C PRO A 160 -28.74 13.71 -20.02
N VAL A 161 -27.73 13.75 -19.17
CA VAL A 161 -27.45 12.72 -18.17
C VAL A 161 -28.41 12.93 -17.00
N VAL A 162 -29.39 12.05 -16.83
CA VAL A 162 -30.39 12.16 -15.76
C VAL A 162 -29.94 11.53 -14.46
N GLY A 163 -28.93 10.65 -14.52
CA GLY A 163 -28.34 10.02 -13.35
C GLY A 163 -27.12 9.21 -13.68
N THR A 164 -26.49 8.73 -12.61
CA THR A 164 -25.44 7.71 -12.67
C THR A 164 -25.83 6.51 -11.84
N ALA A 165 -25.48 5.30 -12.28
CA ALA A 165 -25.81 4.06 -11.61
C ALA A 165 -24.66 3.05 -11.63
N VAL A 166 -24.77 2.01 -10.79
CA VAL A 166 -23.87 0.86 -10.77
C VAL A 166 -24.68 -0.43 -10.93
N THR A 167 -24.08 -1.44 -11.56
CA THR A 167 -24.63 -2.79 -11.69
C THR A 167 -23.55 -3.84 -11.46
N ALA A 168 -23.97 -5.08 -11.17
CA ALA A 168 -23.11 -6.26 -11.20
C ALA A 168 -23.37 -7.17 -12.42
N ALA A 169 -24.26 -6.75 -13.33
CA ALA A 169 -24.60 -7.50 -14.55
C ALA A 169 -23.65 -7.20 -15.72
N SER A 170 -22.69 -6.30 -15.53
CA SER A 170 -21.66 -5.96 -16.51
C SER A 170 -20.33 -5.85 -15.82
N ASN A 171 -19.25 -6.10 -16.55
CA ASN A 171 -17.91 -5.81 -16.05
C ASN A 171 -17.75 -4.29 -15.80
N VAL A 172 -16.90 -3.98 -14.84
CA VAL A 172 -16.55 -2.58 -14.53
C VAL A 172 -15.91 -1.89 -15.74
N TYR A 173 -16.15 -0.59 -15.89
CA TYR A 173 -15.51 0.22 -16.93
C TYR A 173 -13.98 -0.03 -16.94
N PRO A 174 -13.37 -0.27 -18.14
CA PRO A 174 -13.90 -0.17 -19.48
C PRO A 174 -14.40 -1.49 -20.10
N GLY A 175 -14.81 -2.46 -19.31
CA GLY A 175 -15.19 -3.81 -19.74
C GLY A 175 -16.70 -4.03 -19.96
N ALA A 176 -17.47 -3.00 -20.30
CA ALA A 176 -18.93 -3.12 -20.44
C ALA A 176 -19.37 -4.05 -21.56
N GLN A 177 -18.54 -4.23 -22.58
CA GLN A 177 -18.80 -5.12 -23.70
C GLN A 177 -18.40 -6.55 -23.35
N LEU A 178 -19.36 -7.49 -23.35
CA LEU A 178 -19.12 -8.89 -23.06
C LEU A 178 -18.85 -9.70 -24.33
N ILE A 179 -19.53 -9.35 -25.42
CA ILE A 179 -19.28 -9.87 -26.78
C ILE A 179 -19.14 -8.67 -27.72
N GLY A 180 -18.35 -8.83 -28.79
CA GLY A 180 -18.22 -7.82 -29.81
C GLY A 180 -19.43 -7.73 -30.75
N PRO A 181 -19.57 -6.64 -31.50
CA PRO A 181 -20.58 -6.50 -32.53
C PRO A 181 -20.49 -7.68 -33.54
N GLY A 182 -21.63 -8.28 -33.85
CA GLY A 182 -21.66 -9.45 -34.77
C GLY A 182 -20.81 -10.63 -34.34
N ASP A 183 -20.64 -10.87 -33.00
CA ASP A 183 -19.74 -11.87 -32.42
C ASP A 183 -18.25 -11.64 -32.72
N GLY A 184 -17.90 -10.38 -33.04
CA GLY A 184 -16.54 -9.93 -33.30
C GLY A 184 -15.72 -9.70 -32.01
N PRO A 185 -14.53 -9.12 -32.14
CA PRO A 185 -13.67 -8.86 -30.98
C PRO A 185 -14.28 -7.85 -30.02
N VAL A 186 -14.00 -8.05 -28.74
CA VAL A 186 -14.42 -7.15 -27.65
C VAL A 186 -13.50 -5.95 -27.58
N ASP A 187 -14.11 -4.77 -27.49
CA ASP A 187 -13.41 -3.50 -27.32
C ASP A 187 -13.67 -2.86 -25.96
N TYR A 188 -12.81 -1.95 -25.58
CA TYR A 188 -13.00 -1.12 -24.38
C TYR A 188 -14.20 -0.20 -24.56
N SER A 189 -15.19 -0.29 -23.66
CA SER A 189 -16.43 0.45 -23.76
C SER A 189 -17.02 0.76 -22.38
N GLY A 190 -17.81 1.82 -22.31
CA GLY A 190 -18.62 2.15 -21.14
C GLY A 190 -20.08 1.74 -21.31
N LEU A 191 -20.82 1.63 -20.20
CA LEU A 191 -22.24 1.26 -20.20
C LEU A 191 -23.12 2.49 -20.00
N VAL A 192 -24.20 2.56 -20.77
CA VAL A 192 -25.22 3.61 -20.70
C VAL A 192 -26.61 2.96 -20.78
N TRP A 193 -27.51 3.39 -19.91
CA TRP A 193 -28.93 2.99 -19.97
C TRP A 193 -29.76 4.11 -20.60
N MET A 194 -30.67 3.72 -21.45
CA MET A 194 -31.64 4.58 -22.12
C MET A 194 -33.02 3.92 -22.13
N GLY A 195 -34.10 4.67 -22.23
CA GLY A 195 -35.43 4.10 -22.39
C GLY A 195 -35.49 3.13 -23.57
N GLU A 196 -36.12 1.96 -23.40
CA GLU A 196 -36.09 0.88 -24.41
C GLU A 196 -36.59 1.33 -25.78
N SER A 197 -37.69 2.09 -25.83
CA SER A 197 -38.26 2.64 -27.08
C SER A 197 -37.32 3.64 -27.74
N GLU A 198 -36.66 4.49 -26.96
CA GLU A 198 -35.71 5.49 -27.45
C GLU A 198 -34.42 4.88 -27.96
N ALA A 199 -33.90 3.88 -27.22
CA ALA A 199 -32.72 3.12 -27.62
C ALA A 199 -32.98 2.38 -28.95
N ARG A 200 -34.15 1.79 -29.11
CA ARG A 200 -34.56 1.11 -30.34
C ARG A 200 -34.71 2.11 -31.51
N ALA A 201 -35.32 3.27 -31.26
CA ALA A 201 -35.47 4.32 -32.28
C ALA A 201 -34.11 4.88 -32.72
N LEU A 202 -33.21 5.14 -31.77
CA LEU A 202 -31.84 5.57 -32.04
C LEU A 202 -31.06 4.53 -32.86
N ALA A 203 -31.15 3.28 -32.47
CA ALA A 203 -30.47 2.18 -33.17
C ALA A 203 -30.97 1.98 -34.60
N ALA A 204 -32.28 2.11 -34.82
CA ALA A 204 -32.87 2.05 -36.16
C ALA A 204 -32.43 3.21 -37.05
N ALA A 205 -32.37 4.44 -36.49
CA ALA A 205 -31.97 5.65 -37.24
C ALA A 205 -30.48 5.57 -37.64
N GLU A 206 -29.62 5.09 -36.77
CA GLU A 206 -28.17 5.07 -36.97
C GLU A 206 -27.66 3.68 -37.44
N ARG A 207 -28.57 2.74 -37.70
CA ARG A 207 -28.24 1.35 -38.11
C ARG A 207 -27.23 0.65 -37.20
N LEU A 208 -27.41 0.80 -35.90
CA LEU A 208 -26.50 0.23 -34.92
C LEU A 208 -26.65 -1.27 -34.86
N GLU A 209 -25.55 -1.96 -34.61
CA GLU A 209 -25.56 -3.40 -34.36
C GLU A 209 -26.23 -3.70 -33.03
N VAL A 210 -27.00 -4.78 -33.01
CA VAL A 210 -27.87 -5.19 -31.92
C VAL A 210 -27.37 -6.52 -31.35
N THR A 211 -27.36 -6.62 -30.05
CA THR A 211 -27.23 -7.88 -29.31
C THR A 211 -28.38 -7.95 -28.32
N SER A 212 -29.06 -9.11 -28.28
CA SER A 212 -30.09 -9.36 -27.27
C SER A 212 -29.48 -10.06 -26.06
N LEU A 213 -29.98 -9.77 -24.86
CA LEU A 213 -29.48 -10.36 -23.62
C LEU A 213 -30.60 -10.62 -22.61
N ILE A 214 -30.38 -11.59 -21.73
CA ILE A 214 -31.27 -11.90 -20.62
C ILE A 214 -30.47 -12.08 -19.34
N TYR A 215 -31.04 -11.65 -18.23
CA TYR A 215 -30.50 -11.82 -16.88
C TYR A 215 -31.24 -12.94 -16.17
N LEU A 216 -30.52 -13.94 -15.68
CA LEU A 216 -31.11 -15.11 -15.03
C LEU A 216 -30.68 -15.22 -13.57
N LYS A 217 -31.63 -15.62 -12.72
CA LYS A 217 -31.39 -16.15 -11.39
C LYS A 217 -31.61 -17.64 -11.38
N LEU A 218 -30.65 -18.38 -10.87
CA LEU A 218 -30.72 -19.83 -10.74
C LEU A 218 -31.12 -20.22 -9.32
N ARG A 219 -31.72 -21.39 -9.16
CA ARG A 219 -32.07 -21.98 -7.86
C ARG A 219 -30.80 -22.17 -7.01
N ASP A 220 -29.71 -22.65 -7.63
CA ASP A 220 -28.40 -22.73 -7.02
C ASP A 220 -27.43 -21.80 -7.77
N PRO A 221 -26.99 -20.69 -7.17
CA PRO A 221 -26.03 -19.79 -7.78
C PRO A 221 -24.63 -20.40 -8.00
N ALA A 222 -24.33 -21.56 -7.41
CA ALA A 222 -23.06 -22.27 -7.62
C ALA A 222 -23.09 -23.17 -8.86
N ALA A 223 -24.26 -23.62 -9.28
CA ALA A 223 -24.46 -24.57 -10.40
C ALA A 223 -24.43 -23.92 -11.80
N THR A 224 -23.86 -22.71 -11.93
CA THR A 224 -23.76 -22.00 -13.22
C THR A 224 -22.98 -22.79 -14.26
N GLY A 225 -21.95 -23.55 -13.85
CA GLY A 225 -21.15 -24.40 -14.75
C GLY A 225 -21.97 -25.53 -15.37
N ASP A 226 -22.76 -26.20 -14.55
CA ASP A 226 -23.64 -27.31 -15.00
C ASP A 226 -24.75 -26.77 -15.90
N PHE A 227 -25.32 -25.61 -15.56
CA PHE A 227 -26.32 -24.95 -16.42
C PHE A 227 -25.73 -24.58 -17.78
N MET A 228 -24.52 -24.04 -17.85
CA MET A 228 -23.84 -23.73 -19.11
C MET A 228 -23.55 -24.98 -19.94
N ALA A 229 -23.15 -26.07 -19.29
CA ALA A 229 -22.88 -27.33 -19.97
C ALA A 229 -24.16 -27.95 -20.55
N ALA A 230 -25.29 -27.84 -19.86
CA ALA A 230 -26.58 -28.31 -20.32
C ALA A 230 -27.15 -27.50 -21.50
N HIS A 231 -26.82 -26.22 -21.59
CA HIS A 231 -27.30 -25.28 -22.61
C HIS A 231 -26.16 -24.78 -23.52
N SER A 232 -25.39 -25.69 -24.07
CA SER A 232 -24.24 -25.38 -24.93
C SER A 232 -24.64 -25.10 -26.40
N ASP A 233 -25.63 -24.23 -26.61
CA ASP A 233 -26.03 -23.77 -27.93
C ASP A 233 -25.03 -22.73 -28.47
N PRO A 234 -24.50 -22.90 -29.71
CA PRO A 234 -23.62 -21.92 -30.33
C PRO A 234 -24.28 -20.55 -30.60
N ALA A 235 -25.62 -20.48 -30.61
CA ALA A 235 -26.35 -19.22 -30.78
C ALA A 235 -26.32 -18.32 -29.54
N VAL A 236 -25.97 -18.84 -28.37
CA VAL A 236 -25.95 -18.11 -27.13
C VAL A 236 -24.55 -18.02 -26.51
N ARG A 237 -24.31 -16.95 -25.80
CA ARG A 237 -23.05 -16.72 -25.08
C ARG A 237 -23.35 -16.48 -23.59
N PRO A 238 -23.26 -17.51 -22.75
CA PRO A 238 -23.51 -17.41 -21.34
C PRO A 238 -22.29 -16.90 -20.57
N PHE A 239 -22.49 -15.98 -19.65
CA PHE A 239 -21.50 -15.45 -18.72
C PHE A 239 -22.00 -15.60 -17.29
N SER A 240 -21.26 -16.34 -16.47
CA SER A 240 -21.59 -16.51 -15.06
C SER A 240 -21.15 -15.32 -14.20
N TRP A 241 -21.77 -15.14 -13.05
CA TRP A 241 -21.34 -14.15 -12.09
C TRP A 241 -19.89 -14.38 -11.60
N GLN A 242 -19.44 -15.63 -11.57
CA GLN A 242 -18.05 -15.99 -11.23
C GLN A 242 -17.08 -15.47 -12.30
N PHE A 243 -17.48 -15.54 -13.58
CA PHE A 243 -16.70 -14.96 -14.68
C PHE A 243 -16.58 -13.45 -14.51
N MET A 244 -17.68 -12.74 -14.24
CA MET A 244 -17.68 -11.28 -13.99
C MET A 244 -16.81 -10.93 -12.81
N ALA A 245 -17.02 -11.60 -11.68
CA ALA A 245 -16.22 -11.41 -10.47
C ALA A 245 -14.73 -11.67 -10.70
N GLY A 246 -14.41 -12.75 -11.44
CA GLY A 246 -13.03 -13.12 -11.76
C GLY A 246 -12.38 -12.16 -12.74
N HIS A 247 -13.13 -11.60 -13.69
CA HIS A 247 -12.64 -10.57 -14.62
C HIS A 247 -12.33 -9.28 -13.86
N ASP A 248 -13.27 -8.79 -13.07
CA ASP A 248 -13.10 -7.60 -12.25
C ASP A 248 -11.96 -7.77 -11.24
N ALA A 249 -11.87 -8.96 -10.62
CA ALA A 249 -10.77 -9.27 -9.72
C ALA A 249 -9.41 -9.31 -10.44
N ARG A 250 -9.31 -9.82 -11.67
CA ARG A 250 -8.05 -9.78 -12.45
C ARG A 250 -7.61 -8.36 -12.73
N VAL A 251 -8.52 -7.52 -13.19
CA VAL A 251 -8.22 -6.13 -13.46
C VAL A 251 -7.77 -5.37 -12.21
N LEU A 252 -8.31 -5.73 -11.03
CA LEU A 252 -7.85 -5.20 -9.76
C LEU A 252 -6.52 -5.84 -9.31
N ARG A 253 -6.29 -7.13 -9.63
CA ARG A 253 -5.03 -7.83 -9.32
C ARG A 253 -3.83 -7.30 -10.10
N ASP A 254 -4.02 -6.74 -11.27
CA ASP A 254 -2.93 -6.13 -12.04
C ASP A 254 -2.31 -4.92 -11.31
N SER A 255 -3.07 -4.28 -10.42
CA SER A 255 -2.56 -3.26 -9.50
C SER A 255 -2.05 -3.82 -8.14
N GLN A 256 -2.31 -5.11 -7.84
CA GLN A 256 -1.92 -5.74 -6.56
C GLN A 256 -0.41 -5.86 -6.33
N PRO A 257 0.45 -6.14 -7.33
CA PRO A 257 1.90 -6.21 -7.10
C PRO A 257 2.44 -4.98 -6.38
N ILE A 258 1.93 -3.79 -6.72
CA ILE A 258 2.30 -2.52 -6.09
C ILE A 258 2.02 -2.54 -4.59
N LEU A 259 0.84 -2.98 -4.20
CA LEU A 259 0.40 -2.99 -2.80
C LEU A 259 1.10 -4.09 -2.00
N VAL A 260 1.23 -5.28 -2.58
CA VAL A 260 1.91 -6.41 -1.92
C VAL A 260 3.39 -6.09 -1.74
N ILE A 261 4.09 -5.67 -2.79
CA ILE A 261 5.49 -5.29 -2.72
C ILE A 261 5.66 -4.11 -1.76
N GLY A 262 4.84 -3.07 -1.90
CA GLY A 262 4.86 -1.89 -1.04
C GLY A 262 4.70 -2.25 0.44
N SER A 263 3.75 -3.11 0.80
CA SER A 263 3.52 -3.56 2.18
C SER A 263 4.68 -4.38 2.73
N TRP A 264 5.28 -5.28 1.94
CA TRP A 264 6.47 -6.03 2.32
C TRP A 264 7.68 -5.13 2.55
N LEU A 265 7.92 -4.17 1.64
CA LEU A 265 9.00 -3.20 1.76
C LEU A 265 8.88 -2.33 3.00
N LEU A 266 7.67 -1.83 3.24
CA LEU A 266 7.36 -1.02 4.42
C LEU A 266 7.53 -1.83 5.72
N SER A 267 7.06 -3.07 5.74
CA SER A 267 7.23 -3.97 6.89
C SER A 267 8.70 -4.27 7.16
N PHE A 268 9.49 -4.56 6.12
CA PHE A 268 10.92 -4.82 6.26
C PHE A 268 11.67 -3.58 6.77
N LEU A 269 11.37 -2.41 6.21
CA LEU A 269 11.98 -1.14 6.62
C LEU A 269 11.63 -0.79 8.08
N ALA A 270 10.41 -1.09 8.48
CA ALA A 270 9.94 -0.93 9.84
C ALA A 270 10.69 -1.85 10.82
N VAL A 271 10.77 -3.14 10.50
CA VAL A 271 11.52 -4.12 11.32
C VAL A 271 12.98 -3.70 11.44
N ALA A 272 13.62 -3.29 10.33
CA ALA A 272 14.99 -2.79 10.35
C ALA A 272 15.17 -1.55 11.25
N GLY A 273 14.25 -0.60 11.19
CA GLY A 273 14.25 0.60 12.03
C GLY A 273 14.10 0.27 13.52
N VAL A 274 13.16 -0.60 13.85
CA VAL A 274 12.96 -1.06 15.23
C VAL A 274 14.17 -1.85 15.74
N ALA A 275 14.79 -2.69 14.91
CA ALA A 275 16.01 -3.44 15.27
C ALA A 275 17.18 -2.51 15.61
N VAL A 276 17.35 -1.41 14.86
CA VAL A 276 18.36 -0.39 15.15
C VAL A 276 18.11 0.31 16.49
N LEU A 277 16.85 0.68 16.76
CA LEU A 277 16.45 1.28 18.04
C LEU A 277 16.71 0.35 19.21
N ALA A 278 16.33 -0.92 19.08
CA ALA A 278 16.55 -1.95 20.10
C ALA A 278 18.04 -2.16 20.37
N ALA A 279 18.86 -2.24 19.32
CA ALA A 279 20.32 -2.39 19.47
C ALA A 279 20.95 -1.18 20.18
N GLY A 280 20.43 0.03 19.96
CA GLY A 280 20.86 1.25 20.65
C GLY A 280 20.51 1.26 22.14
N ARG A 281 19.35 0.74 22.50
CA ARG A 281 18.89 0.65 23.90
C ARG A 281 19.60 -0.44 24.68
N ALA A 282 19.94 -1.57 24.03
CA ALA A 282 20.52 -2.74 24.68
C ALA A 282 21.75 -2.41 25.54
N ALA A 283 22.61 -1.50 25.07
CA ALA A 283 23.83 -1.10 25.80
C ALA A 283 23.51 -0.34 27.12
N LYS A 284 22.48 0.54 27.11
CA LYS A 284 22.07 1.29 28.31
C LYS A 284 21.27 0.43 29.29
N GLN A 285 20.53 -0.53 28.80
CA GLN A 285 19.75 -1.45 29.62
C GLN A 285 20.65 -2.43 30.40
N THR A 286 21.86 -2.75 29.93
CA THR A 286 22.79 -3.64 30.65
C THR A 286 23.17 -3.05 32.01
N HIS A 287 23.44 -1.76 32.10
CA HIS A 287 23.74 -1.10 33.38
C HIS A 287 22.53 -1.10 34.33
N ARG A 288 21.34 -0.75 33.81
CA ARG A 288 20.08 -0.78 34.58
C ARG A 288 19.76 -2.19 35.10
N VAL A 289 20.00 -3.22 34.29
CA VAL A 289 19.86 -4.62 34.68
C VAL A 289 20.84 -4.97 35.81
N GLY A 290 22.08 -4.46 35.72
CA GLY A 290 23.08 -4.62 36.77
C GLY A 290 22.61 -4.04 38.10
N LEU A 291 22.07 -2.81 38.08
CA LEU A 291 21.53 -2.15 39.28
C LEU A 291 20.34 -2.91 39.87
N LEU A 292 19.39 -3.35 39.03
CA LEU A 292 18.24 -4.14 39.50
C LEU A 292 18.65 -5.48 40.10
N LYS A 293 19.67 -6.16 39.52
CA LYS A 293 20.25 -7.39 40.10
C LYS A 293 20.94 -7.12 41.42
N ALA A 294 21.65 -5.99 41.55
CA ALA A 294 22.31 -5.62 42.80
C ALA A 294 21.32 -5.37 43.94
N VAL A 295 20.13 -4.88 43.65
CA VAL A 295 19.03 -4.70 44.64
C VAL A 295 18.22 -6.00 44.84
N GLY A 296 18.63 -7.14 44.24
CA GLY A 296 18.03 -8.45 44.47
C GLY A 296 16.85 -8.78 43.53
N ALA A 297 16.63 -8.05 42.45
CA ALA A 297 15.57 -8.37 41.51
C ALA A 297 15.85 -9.69 40.78
N ALA A 298 14.86 -10.59 40.78
CA ALA A 298 14.94 -11.84 40.02
C ALA A 298 15.09 -11.59 38.52
N PRO A 299 15.90 -12.38 37.79
CA PRO A 299 16.10 -12.20 36.34
C PRO A 299 14.80 -12.21 35.55
N GLY A 300 13.81 -13.01 35.96
CA GLY A 300 12.49 -13.07 35.34
C GLY A 300 11.69 -11.78 35.51
N LEU A 301 11.79 -11.09 36.65
CA LEU A 301 11.14 -9.81 36.88
C LEU A 301 11.73 -8.71 35.96
N ILE A 302 13.04 -8.72 35.78
CA ILE A 302 13.73 -7.76 34.90
C ILE A 302 13.28 -7.98 33.44
N ALA A 303 13.24 -9.24 33.00
CA ALA A 303 12.74 -9.62 31.69
C ALA A 303 11.28 -9.17 31.48
N ALA A 304 10.42 -9.40 32.47
CA ALA A 304 9.01 -9.01 32.44
C ALA A 304 8.82 -7.49 32.35
N VAL A 305 9.61 -6.69 33.09
CA VAL A 305 9.54 -5.22 33.00
C VAL A 305 9.95 -4.70 31.62
N LEU A 306 11.04 -5.24 31.07
CA LEU A 306 11.51 -4.85 29.73
C LEU A 306 10.50 -5.25 28.67
N PHE A 307 9.97 -6.48 28.73
CA PHE A 307 8.96 -6.94 27.78
C PHE A 307 7.67 -6.13 27.87
N ALA A 308 7.18 -5.83 29.08
CA ALA A 308 5.97 -5.05 29.29
C ALA A 308 6.10 -3.62 28.75
N GLU A 309 7.27 -3.01 28.86
CA GLU A 309 7.53 -1.67 28.31
C GLU A 309 7.38 -1.65 26.77
N TYR A 310 8.07 -2.56 26.10
CA TYR A 310 8.00 -2.66 24.63
C TYR A 310 6.64 -3.11 24.14
N LEU A 311 6.01 -4.03 24.85
CA LEU A 311 4.66 -4.51 24.55
C LEU A 311 3.63 -3.38 24.64
N ALA A 312 3.67 -2.56 25.68
CA ALA A 312 2.76 -1.43 25.84
C ALA A 312 2.92 -0.40 24.69
N VAL A 313 4.16 -0.09 24.32
CA VAL A 313 4.43 0.83 23.19
C VAL A 313 3.99 0.20 21.87
N ALA A 314 4.24 -1.09 21.65
CA ALA A 314 3.88 -1.79 20.42
C ALA A 314 2.35 -1.88 20.24
N LEU A 315 1.61 -2.21 21.30
CA LEU A 315 0.14 -2.26 21.26
C LEU A 315 -0.49 -0.86 21.06
N ALA A 316 0.05 0.16 21.72
CA ALA A 316 -0.39 1.53 21.50
C ALA A 316 -0.11 2.00 20.06
N ALA A 317 1.05 1.65 19.53
CA ALA A 317 1.43 1.95 18.16
C ALA A 317 0.57 1.21 17.13
N ASP A 318 0.26 -0.07 17.38
CA ASP A 318 -0.63 -0.87 16.53
C ASP A 318 -2.04 -0.31 16.52
N ALA A 319 -2.59 0.07 17.68
CA ALA A 319 -3.89 0.71 17.78
C ALA A 319 -3.95 2.04 17.01
N LEU A 320 -2.90 2.86 17.09
CA LEU A 320 -2.76 4.09 16.30
C LEU A 320 -2.63 3.78 14.80
N GLY A 321 -1.84 2.76 14.44
CA GLY A 321 -1.66 2.31 13.06
C GLY A 321 -2.96 1.82 12.42
N LEU A 322 -3.72 1.00 13.14
CA LEU A 322 -5.06 0.56 12.73
C LEU A 322 -6.04 1.72 12.61
N GLY A 323 -5.98 2.69 13.53
CA GLY A 323 -6.77 3.93 13.47
C GLY A 323 -6.47 4.74 12.21
N ILE A 324 -5.19 4.93 11.87
CA ILE A 324 -4.76 5.62 10.65
C ILE A 324 -5.22 4.84 9.41
N ALA A 325 -5.03 3.52 9.40
CA ALA A 325 -5.48 2.68 8.29
C ALA A 325 -7.00 2.75 8.11
N ARG A 326 -7.78 2.74 9.20
CA ARG A 326 -9.24 2.89 9.15
C ARG A 326 -9.68 4.20 8.50
N LEU A 327 -8.95 5.29 8.70
CA LEU A 327 -9.22 6.58 8.08
C LEU A 327 -8.74 6.66 6.63
N ALA A 328 -7.63 5.99 6.31
CA ALA A 328 -7.01 6.04 5.00
C ALA A 328 -7.64 5.05 3.99
N VAL A 329 -8.08 3.86 4.44
CA VAL A 329 -8.67 2.81 3.57
C VAL A 329 -9.86 3.32 2.76
N PRO A 330 -10.85 4.06 3.29
CA PRO A 330 -11.98 4.55 2.49
C PRO A 330 -11.56 5.49 1.36
N VAL A 331 -10.49 6.26 1.58
CA VAL A 331 -9.93 7.20 0.58
C VAL A 331 -9.11 6.45 -0.47
N ALA A 332 -8.36 5.43 -0.03
CA ALA A 332 -7.46 4.66 -0.89
C ALA A 332 -8.16 3.49 -1.62
N ALA A 333 -9.22 2.92 -1.04
CA ALA A 333 -9.87 1.70 -1.52
C ALA A 333 -11.10 1.93 -2.40
N ASN A 334 -11.30 3.10 -2.97
CA ASN A 334 -12.35 3.29 -3.98
C ASN A 334 -11.81 3.00 -5.39
N PRO A 335 -11.49 1.72 -5.72
CA PRO A 335 -10.67 1.37 -6.87
C PRO A 335 -11.41 1.48 -8.19
N THR A 336 -12.72 1.43 -8.15
CA THR A 336 -13.53 1.62 -9.34
C THR A 336 -14.74 2.43 -8.93
N ALA A 337 -14.95 3.53 -9.59
CA ALA A 337 -16.22 4.20 -9.48
C ALA A 337 -17.39 3.27 -9.85
N SER A 338 -17.14 2.13 -10.49
CA SER A 338 -18.14 1.14 -10.94
C SER A 338 -18.71 0.23 -9.84
N LEU A 339 -17.96 -0.04 -8.76
CA LEU A 339 -18.41 -0.92 -7.68
C LEU A 339 -18.70 -0.14 -6.40
N LEU A 340 -19.64 -0.65 -5.59
CA LEU A 340 -19.94 -0.02 -4.30
C LEU A 340 -18.74 -0.13 -3.36
N SER A 341 -18.25 1.01 -2.90
CA SER A 341 -17.17 1.03 -1.92
C SER A 341 -17.60 0.33 -0.64
N ALA A 342 -16.76 -0.59 -0.18
CA ALA A 342 -16.89 -1.09 1.18
C ALA A 342 -16.38 0.00 2.13
N SER A 343 -17.24 0.55 2.96
CA SER A 343 -16.86 1.46 4.06
C SER A 343 -16.19 0.71 5.22
N ALA A 344 -15.73 -0.50 4.98
CA ALA A 344 -15.12 -1.31 6.02
C ALA A 344 -13.65 -0.88 6.17
N GLY A 345 -13.30 -0.43 7.38
CA GLY A 345 -11.92 -0.32 7.81
C GLY A 345 -11.21 -1.68 7.78
N PRO A 346 -10.01 -1.77 8.36
CA PRO A 346 -9.26 -3.02 8.42
C PRO A 346 -10.13 -4.19 8.91
N SER A 347 -10.08 -5.32 8.22
CA SER A 347 -10.80 -6.53 8.62
C SER A 347 -10.24 -7.09 9.94
N ALA A 348 -10.97 -7.98 10.60
CA ALA A 348 -10.49 -8.66 11.79
C ALA A 348 -9.18 -9.42 11.53
N ASP A 349 -9.05 -10.04 10.34
CA ASP A 349 -7.81 -10.72 9.93
C ASP A 349 -6.65 -9.74 9.78
N THR A 350 -6.88 -8.57 9.17
CA THR A 350 -5.87 -7.51 9.07
C THR A 350 -5.43 -7.05 10.46
N ALA A 351 -6.38 -6.79 11.37
CA ALA A 351 -6.07 -6.39 12.74
C ALA A 351 -5.29 -7.49 13.47
N PHE A 352 -5.66 -8.75 13.31
CA PHE A 352 -4.93 -9.88 13.88
C PHE A 352 -3.49 -9.94 13.37
N PHE A 353 -3.27 -9.88 12.04
CA PHE A 353 -1.93 -9.94 11.46
C PHE A 353 -1.05 -8.76 11.88
N THR A 354 -1.57 -7.54 11.89
CA THR A 354 -0.80 -6.37 12.35
C THR A 354 -0.43 -6.47 13.82
N THR A 355 -1.36 -6.93 14.66
CA THR A 355 -1.09 -7.16 16.08
C THR A 355 -0.03 -8.24 16.28
N VAL A 356 -0.09 -9.35 15.54
CA VAL A 356 0.94 -10.40 15.58
C VAL A 356 2.31 -9.83 15.19
N VAL A 357 2.38 -9.01 14.15
CA VAL A 357 3.63 -8.35 13.73
C VAL A 357 4.12 -7.39 14.81
N ALA A 358 3.25 -6.58 15.42
CA ALA A 358 3.60 -5.68 16.52
C ALA A 358 4.14 -6.46 17.74
N LEU A 359 3.50 -7.58 18.09
CA LEU A 359 3.95 -8.48 19.16
C LEU A 359 5.30 -9.13 18.83
N ALA A 360 5.48 -9.58 17.60
CA ALA A 360 6.75 -10.13 17.13
C ALA A 360 7.87 -9.07 17.20
N MET A 361 7.60 -7.85 16.77
CA MET A 361 8.53 -6.73 16.90
C MET A 361 8.91 -6.48 18.37
N ALA A 362 7.93 -6.42 19.28
CA ALA A 362 8.19 -6.28 20.72
C ALA A 362 9.03 -7.45 21.25
N GLY A 363 8.72 -8.67 20.85
CA GLY A 363 9.47 -9.88 21.21
C GLY A 363 10.92 -9.83 20.74
N PHE A 364 11.16 -9.60 19.44
CA PHE A 364 12.52 -9.54 18.88
C PHE A 364 13.36 -8.41 19.46
N THR A 365 12.74 -7.24 19.73
CA THR A 365 13.45 -6.12 20.34
C THR A 365 13.89 -6.38 21.78
N THR A 366 13.11 -7.18 22.53
CA THR A 366 13.41 -7.52 23.91
C THR A 366 14.29 -8.75 24.05
N LEU A 367 14.27 -9.67 23.08
CA LEU A 367 14.99 -10.95 23.16
C LEU A 367 16.50 -10.75 23.35
N GLY A 368 17.10 -9.86 22.56
CA GLY A 368 18.54 -9.57 22.63
C GLY A 368 18.98 -8.97 23.98
N PRO A 369 18.38 -7.88 24.46
CA PRO A 369 18.64 -7.32 25.79
C PRO A 369 18.39 -8.31 26.91
N THR A 370 17.28 -9.05 26.84
CA THR A 370 16.88 -10.01 27.88
C THR A 370 17.87 -11.18 27.98
N LEU A 371 18.24 -11.80 26.86
CA LEU A 371 19.23 -12.88 26.84
C LEU A 371 20.59 -12.43 27.34
N ARG A 372 21.03 -11.22 26.98
CA ARG A 372 22.27 -10.64 27.51
C ARG A 372 22.15 -10.35 29.01
N ALA A 373 21.01 -9.79 29.45
CA ALA A 373 20.74 -9.53 30.86
C ALA A 373 20.77 -10.81 31.71
N LEU A 374 20.24 -11.91 31.20
CA LEU A 374 20.27 -13.21 31.88
C LEU A 374 21.69 -13.77 31.99
N ARG A 375 22.50 -13.63 30.94
CA ARG A 375 23.85 -14.20 30.82
C ARG A 375 24.96 -13.36 31.45
N THR A 376 24.79 -12.06 31.67
CA THR A 376 25.84 -11.18 32.23
C THR A 376 25.88 -11.28 33.78
N PRO A 377 27.00 -11.63 34.39
CA PRO A 377 27.14 -11.58 35.85
C PRO A 377 27.05 -10.14 36.35
N THR A 378 26.52 -9.97 37.57
CA THR A 378 26.25 -8.65 38.20
C THR A 378 27.51 -7.78 38.29
N VAL A 379 28.64 -8.39 38.65
CA VAL A 379 29.93 -7.67 38.75
C VAL A 379 30.37 -7.13 37.38
N ALA A 380 30.21 -7.91 36.31
CA ALA A 380 30.55 -7.46 34.94
C ALA A 380 29.57 -6.42 34.38
N ALA A 381 28.31 -6.43 34.85
CA ALA A 381 27.30 -5.45 34.45
C ALA A 381 27.46 -4.09 35.16
N LEU A 382 28.02 -4.09 36.35
CA LEU A 382 28.33 -2.88 37.16
C LEU A 382 29.75 -2.37 36.92
N ALA A 383 30.68 -3.27 36.61
CA ALA A 383 32.01 -2.87 36.20
C ALA A 383 31.89 -2.12 34.86
N ASP A 384 32.13 -0.83 34.89
CA ASP A 384 32.24 0.05 33.71
C ASP A 384 33.56 -0.28 32.98
N SER A 385 33.78 -1.58 32.72
CA SER A 385 34.91 -2.04 31.97
C SER A 385 34.67 -1.56 30.53
N ALA A 386 35.45 -0.56 30.11
CA ALA A 386 35.57 -0.17 28.72
C ALA A 386 35.78 -1.44 27.89
N GLN A 387 34.66 -1.99 27.35
CA GLN A 387 34.73 -3.16 26.50
C GLN A 387 35.66 -2.81 25.35
N ARG A 388 36.86 -3.38 25.37
CA ARG A 388 37.82 -3.23 24.28
C ARG A 388 37.12 -3.73 23.02
N PRO A 389 36.78 -2.83 22.06
CA PRO A 389 36.15 -3.27 20.83
C PRO A 389 37.13 -4.21 20.10
N PRO A 390 36.64 -5.26 19.44
CA PRO A 390 37.49 -6.16 18.68
C PRO A 390 38.32 -5.34 17.69
N HIS A 391 39.64 -5.39 17.85
CA HIS A 391 40.59 -4.64 17.01
C HIS A 391 40.55 -5.21 15.58
N ARG A 392 39.77 -4.58 14.68
CA ARG A 392 39.90 -4.82 13.25
C ARG A 392 41.08 -4.01 12.73
N SER A 393 42.28 -4.55 12.92
CA SER A 393 43.56 -3.91 12.60
C SER A 393 43.70 -3.43 11.12
N ARG A 394 43.00 -4.08 10.19
CA ARG A 394 43.04 -3.71 8.76
C ARG A 394 42.33 -2.36 8.48
N LEU A 395 41.15 -2.14 9.01
CA LEU A 395 40.39 -0.89 8.81
C LEU A 395 41.04 0.31 9.53
N THR A 396 41.66 0.07 10.68
CA THR A 396 42.40 1.11 11.43
C THR A 396 43.69 1.51 10.75
N ARG A 397 44.41 0.59 10.08
CA ARG A 397 45.59 0.91 9.29
C ARG A 397 45.26 1.69 8.00
N LEU A 398 44.20 1.29 7.28
CA LEU A 398 43.72 1.97 6.07
C LEU A 398 43.18 3.39 6.35
N SER A 399 42.73 3.66 7.57
CA SER A 399 42.21 4.99 7.93
C SER A 399 43.27 6.01 8.34
N ALA A 400 44.52 5.60 8.59
CA ALA A 400 45.59 6.46 9.12
C ALA A 400 45.94 7.69 8.23
N PRO A 401 45.99 7.58 6.90
CA PRO A 401 46.36 8.72 6.01
C PRO A 401 45.17 9.63 5.66
N LEU A 402 43.93 9.34 6.17
CA LEU A 402 42.72 10.05 5.76
C LEU A 402 42.52 11.35 6.56
N PRO A 403 41.87 12.37 5.96
CA PRO A 403 41.46 13.59 6.70
C PRO A 403 40.62 13.24 7.93
N THR A 404 40.74 14.06 8.99
CA THR A 404 40.12 13.82 10.30
C THR A 404 38.63 13.46 10.27
N PRO A 405 37.76 14.06 9.42
CA PRO A 405 36.36 13.64 9.32
C PRO A 405 36.16 12.22 8.79
N LEU A 406 36.92 11.85 7.76
CA LEU A 406 36.88 10.50 7.18
C LEU A 406 37.40 9.44 8.15
N LEU A 407 38.49 9.75 8.83
CA LEU A 407 39.09 8.91 9.86
C LEU A 407 38.10 8.66 11.01
N LEU A 408 37.45 9.72 11.52
CA LEU A 408 36.43 9.61 12.58
C LEU A 408 35.23 8.76 12.11
N GLY A 409 34.70 9.02 10.92
CA GLY A 409 33.59 8.29 10.33
C GLY A 409 33.88 6.79 10.17
N LEU A 410 35.04 6.45 9.58
CA LEU A 410 35.46 5.06 9.38
C LEU A 410 35.68 4.31 10.70
N ARG A 411 36.27 4.97 11.69
CA ARG A 411 36.44 4.38 13.04
C ARG A 411 35.12 4.13 13.74
N LEU A 412 34.12 5.01 13.59
CA LEU A 412 32.77 4.80 14.11
C LEU A 412 32.11 3.57 13.47
N ILE A 413 32.23 3.41 12.15
CA ILE A 413 31.73 2.23 11.41
C ILE A 413 32.47 0.96 11.86
N ALA A 414 33.79 1.01 11.95
CA ALA A 414 34.61 -0.13 12.34
C ALA A 414 34.27 -0.66 13.75
N ARG A 415 33.90 0.22 14.66
CA ARG A 415 33.48 -0.15 16.02
C ARG A 415 32.14 -0.89 16.06
N ARG A 416 31.20 -0.60 15.14
CA ARG A 416 29.86 -1.21 15.09
C ARG A 416 29.38 -1.49 13.68
N PRO A 417 30.02 -2.45 12.98
CA PRO A 417 29.74 -2.71 11.56
C PRO A 417 28.30 -3.19 11.31
N GLY A 418 27.69 -3.89 12.28
CA GLY A 418 26.30 -4.34 12.15
C GLY A 418 25.29 -3.20 11.96
N ARG A 419 25.55 -2.02 12.54
CA ARG A 419 24.69 -0.84 12.33
C ARG A 419 24.87 -0.23 10.96
N ALA A 420 26.10 -0.19 10.47
CA ALA A 420 26.38 0.29 9.12
C ALA A 420 25.68 -0.61 8.07
N VAL A 421 25.71 -1.93 8.28
CA VAL A 421 24.98 -2.90 7.44
C VAL A 421 23.47 -2.67 7.53
N LEU A 422 22.91 -2.54 8.71
CA LEU A 422 21.48 -2.25 8.88
C LEU A 422 21.07 -0.93 8.22
N HIS A 423 21.91 0.10 8.33
CA HIS A 423 21.64 1.38 7.67
C HIS A 423 21.72 1.24 6.13
N ALA A 424 22.74 0.58 5.62
CA ALA A 424 22.87 0.30 4.18
C ALA A 424 21.67 -0.52 3.66
N SER A 425 21.25 -1.56 4.38
CA SER A 425 20.08 -2.36 4.03
C SER A 425 18.78 -1.53 4.02
N SER A 426 18.60 -0.65 5.02
CA SER A 426 17.45 0.27 5.07
C SER A 426 17.41 1.19 3.85
N ILE A 427 18.56 1.77 3.45
CA ILE A 427 18.66 2.61 2.25
C ILE A 427 18.43 1.77 0.98
N ALA A 428 19.01 0.57 0.92
CA ALA A 428 18.79 -0.33 -0.23
C ALA A 428 17.32 -0.66 -0.44
N VAL A 429 16.58 -0.97 0.62
CA VAL A 429 15.14 -1.24 0.55
C VAL A 429 14.35 0.01 0.12
N THR A 430 14.72 1.18 0.62
CA THR A 430 14.06 2.44 0.23
C THR A 430 14.29 2.74 -1.25
N VAL A 431 15.54 2.62 -1.72
CA VAL A 431 15.90 2.84 -3.13
C VAL A 431 15.28 1.76 -4.02
N MET A 432 15.24 0.50 -3.57
CA MET A 432 14.54 -0.61 -4.25
C MET A 432 13.07 -0.27 -4.48
N GLY A 433 12.37 0.19 -3.43
CA GLY A 433 10.98 0.62 -3.53
C GLY A 433 10.81 1.80 -4.49
N LEU A 434 11.66 2.83 -4.37
CA LEU A 434 11.62 3.99 -5.25
C LEU A 434 11.90 3.61 -6.71
N THR A 435 12.84 2.71 -6.96
CA THR A 435 13.14 2.19 -8.31
C THR A 435 11.94 1.43 -8.88
N ALA A 436 11.33 0.53 -8.10
CA ALA A 436 10.13 -0.20 -8.51
C ALA A 436 8.99 0.77 -8.85
N LEU A 437 8.83 1.82 -8.06
CA LEU A 437 7.83 2.87 -8.29
C LEU A 437 8.09 3.66 -9.57
N LEU A 438 9.34 4.02 -9.85
CA LEU A 438 9.70 4.74 -11.08
C LEU A 438 9.46 3.87 -12.32
N ILE A 439 9.75 2.57 -12.26
CA ILE A 439 9.47 1.63 -13.34
C ILE A 439 7.97 1.51 -13.59
N LEU A 440 7.18 1.37 -12.53
CA LEU A 440 5.72 1.30 -12.63
C LEU A 440 5.12 2.61 -13.16
N HIS A 441 5.69 3.76 -12.77
CA HIS A 441 5.24 5.06 -13.27
C HIS A 441 5.64 5.32 -14.74
N ALA A 442 6.66 4.66 -15.23
CA ALA A 442 7.10 4.75 -16.63
C ALA A 442 6.26 3.86 -17.57
N GLN A 443 5.33 3.07 -17.05
CA GLN A 443 4.40 2.29 -17.88
C GLN A 443 3.51 3.24 -18.69
N PRO A 444 3.33 3.00 -20.00
CA PRO A 444 2.46 3.82 -20.82
C PRO A 444 1.03 3.75 -20.30
N ASP A 445 0.41 4.90 -20.12
CA ASP A 445 -1.01 4.98 -19.80
C ASP A 445 -1.80 4.47 -21.00
N PHE A 446 -2.56 3.38 -20.85
CA PHE A 446 -3.50 2.94 -21.88
C PHE A 446 -4.69 3.88 -21.87
N SER A 447 -4.84 4.61 -22.99
CA SER A 447 -6.03 5.42 -23.24
C SER A 447 -7.15 4.54 -23.82
N TYR A 448 -8.33 4.63 -23.22
CA TYR A 448 -9.54 3.95 -23.69
C TYR A 448 -10.41 4.83 -24.57
N GLY A 449 -9.92 6.00 -24.96
CA GLY A 449 -10.57 6.94 -25.86
C GLY A 449 -10.47 6.55 -27.33
N LEU A 450 -11.32 7.13 -28.15
CA LEU A 450 -11.29 7.00 -29.60
C LEU A 450 -10.55 8.20 -30.24
N GLY A 451 -9.68 7.89 -31.19
CA GLY A 451 -8.90 8.92 -31.89
C GLY A 451 -7.87 9.59 -30.98
N SER A 452 -7.93 10.92 -30.90
CA SER A 452 -7.05 11.72 -30.03
C SER A 452 -7.60 11.91 -28.60
N SER A 453 -8.70 11.24 -28.27
CA SER A 453 -9.29 11.35 -26.93
C SER A 453 -8.51 10.51 -25.93
N ASP A 454 -7.95 11.14 -24.92
CA ASP A 454 -7.30 10.46 -23.81
C ASP A 454 -8.33 10.28 -22.69
N LEU A 455 -8.99 9.12 -22.66
CA LEU A 455 -9.82 8.72 -21.53
C LEU A 455 -8.96 7.94 -20.53
N GLY A 456 -8.66 8.60 -19.43
CA GLY A 456 -7.98 7.97 -18.31
C GLY A 456 -8.80 6.80 -17.75
N ASN A 457 -8.11 5.73 -17.39
CA ASN A 457 -8.71 4.69 -16.58
C ASN A 457 -8.71 5.14 -15.12
N VAL A 458 -9.90 5.29 -14.51
CA VAL A 458 -10.06 5.61 -13.08
C VAL A 458 -9.23 4.67 -12.18
N ARG A 459 -8.95 3.46 -12.65
CA ARG A 459 -8.10 2.46 -11.97
C ARG A 459 -6.63 2.82 -12.02
N VAL A 460 -6.15 3.29 -13.18
CA VAL A 460 -4.75 3.74 -13.34
C VAL A 460 -4.50 4.92 -12.41
N GLU A 461 -5.42 5.87 -12.37
CA GLU A 461 -5.35 7.03 -11.49
C GLU A 461 -5.31 6.62 -10.01
N GLN A 462 -6.10 5.62 -9.62
CA GLN A 462 -6.05 5.11 -8.25
C GLN A 462 -4.81 4.27 -7.95
N GLY A 463 -4.37 3.43 -8.90
CA GLY A 463 -3.07 2.76 -8.81
C GLY A 463 -1.98 3.79 -8.54
N ARG A 464 -2.02 4.93 -9.24
CA ARG A 464 -1.10 6.07 -9.06
C ARG A 464 -1.21 6.69 -7.67
N HIS A 465 -2.42 6.92 -7.15
CA HIS A 465 -2.61 7.41 -5.78
C HIS A 465 -2.14 6.43 -4.71
N MET A 466 -2.39 5.13 -4.88
CA MET A 466 -1.89 4.08 -3.99
C MET A 466 -0.35 4.02 -4.03
N LEU A 467 0.21 4.10 -5.22
CA LEU A 467 1.64 4.17 -5.45
C LEU A 467 2.26 5.37 -4.72
N LEU A 468 1.66 6.54 -4.85
CA LEU A 468 2.08 7.75 -4.13
C LEU A 468 1.98 7.57 -2.61
N ALA A 469 0.91 6.97 -2.10
CA ALA A 469 0.74 6.72 -0.67
C ALA A 469 1.83 5.78 -0.13
N VAL A 470 2.12 4.68 -0.83
CA VAL A 470 3.21 3.75 -0.49
C VAL A 470 4.57 4.46 -0.53
N THR A 471 4.81 5.29 -1.56
CA THR A 471 6.06 6.05 -1.70
C THR A 471 6.25 7.03 -0.55
N ILE A 472 5.22 7.80 -0.23
CA ILE A 472 5.24 8.74 0.90
C ILE A 472 5.50 7.99 2.20
N GLY A 473 4.85 6.85 2.40
CA GLY A 473 5.08 5.97 3.55
C GLY A 473 6.54 5.48 3.64
N LEU A 474 7.10 5.01 2.53
CA LEU A 474 8.51 4.57 2.45
C LEU A 474 9.48 5.71 2.77
N ILE A 475 9.29 6.86 2.17
CA ILE A 475 10.15 8.04 2.39
C ILE A 475 10.05 8.51 3.84
N ALA A 476 8.82 8.60 4.38
CA ALA A 476 8.61 9.02 5.76
C ALA A 476 9.26 8.04 6.76
N LEU A 477 9.08 6.74 6.56
CA LEU A 477 9.66 5.70 7.42
C LEU A 477 11.20 5.68 7.29
N ALA A 478 11.74 5.84 6.07
CA ALA A 478 13.18 5.96 5.85
C ALA A 478 13.77 7.20 6.55
N ALA A 479 13.08 8.34 6.49
CA ALA A 479 13.49 9.57 7.16
C ALA A 479 13.51 9.38 8.69
N VAL A 480 12.44 8.82 9.26
CA VAL A 480 12.37 8.51 10.71
C VAL A 480 13.50 7.56 11.10
N ASN A 481 13.74 6.51 10.31
CA ASN A 481 14.82 5.55 10.57
C ASN A 481 16.20 6.23 10.51
N THR A 482 16.46 7.04 9.49
CA THR A 482 17.74 7.77 9.33
C THR A 482 17.99 8.73 10.50
N VAL A 483 16.99 9.52 10.88
CA VAL A 483 17.08 10.44 12.03
C VAL A 483 17.36 9.66 13.31
N THR A 484 16.66 8.55 13.50
CA THR A 484 16.80 7.68 14.68
C THR A 484 18.19 7.06 14.78
N VAL A 485 18.70 6.50 13.68
CA VAL A 485 20.06 5.94 13.61
C VAL A 485 21.10 7.01 13.92
N THR A 486 20.94 8.17 13.31
CA THR A 486 21.89 9.29 13.53
C THR A 486 21.87 9.76 14.97
N TRP A 487 20.67 9.94 15.55
CA TRP A 487 20.51 10.36 16.94
C TRP A 487 21.13 9.36 17.92
N THR A 488 20.85 8.06 17.74
CA THR A 488 21.45 7.03 18.59
C THR A 488 22.96 6.94 18.43
N THR A 489 23.47 7.05 17.21
CA THR A 489 24.92 7.07 16.92
C THR A 489 25.58 8.29 17.56
N ALA A 490 24.96 9.48 17.45
CA ALA A 490 25.46 10.70 18.05
C ALA A 490 25.49 10.66 19.59
N LEU A 491 24.46 10.06 20.21
CA LEU A 491 24.41 9.89 21.67
C LEU A 491 25.51 8.96 22.18
N GLU A 492 25.80 7.89 21.47
CA GLU A 492 26.81 6.89 21.87
C GLU A 492 28.25 7.32 21.55
N ALA A 493 28.40 8.16 20.53
CA ALA A 493 29.71 8.70 20.17
C ALA A 493 30.17 9.85 21.08
N ARG A 494 29.32 10.32 22.03
CA ARG A 494 29.63 11.46 22.93
C ARG A 494 30.97 11.33 23.67
N PRO A 495 31.29 10.21 24.34
CA PRO A 495 32.57 10.09 25.04
C PRO A 495 33.75 10.18 24.07
N THR A 496 33.66 9.49 22.92
CA THR A 496 34.71 9.55 21.90
C THR A 496 34.88 10.93 21.29
N MET A 497 33.78 11.71 21.15
CA MET A 497 33.82 13.06 20.63
C MET A 497 34.38 14.03 21.68
N ALA A 498 34.11 13.83 22.96
CA ALA A 498 34.71 14.61 24.05
C ALA A 498 36.25 14.47 24.03
N VAL A 499 36.74 13.22 23.93
CA VAL A 499 38.18 12.95 23.79
C VAL A 499 38.76 13.56 22.51
N ALA A 500 38.06 13.45 21.37
CA ALA A 500 38.52 14.07 20.13
C ALA A 500 38.64 15.61 20.25
N ARG A 501 37.72 16.24 21.00
CA ARG A 501 37.77 17.69 21.30
C ARG A 501 38.95 18.08 22.20
N THR A 502 39.26 17.29 23.19
CA THR A 502 40.44 17.54 24.02
C THR A 502 41.74 17.41 23.23
N LEU A 503 41.72 16.61 22.17
CA LEU A 503 42.82 16.46 21.21
C LEU A 503 42.81 17.53 20.10
N GLY A 504 41.93 18.55 20.17
CA GLY A 504 41.91 19.68 19.24
C GLY A 504 40.96 19.57 18.05
N ALA A 505 40.09 18.57 18.00
CA ALA A 505 39.11 18.45 16.90
C ALA A 505 38.06 19.57 16.99
N THR A 506 37.80 20.25 15.86
CA THR A 506 36.78 21.31 15.79
C THR A 506 35.37 20.73 15.77
N PRO A 507 34.33 21.47 16.22
CA PRO A 507 32.93 21.03 16.12
C PRO A 507 32.52 20.66 14.68
N GLY A 508 33.07 21.38 13.68
CA GLY A 508 32.83 21.09 12.27
C GLY A 508 33.38 19.73 11.83
N GLN A 509 34.59 19.38 12.28
CA GLN A 509 35.21 18.07 11.99
C GLN A 509 34.41 16.90 12.62
N ILE A 510 33.84 17.11 13.79
CA ILE A 510 33.01 16.13 14.48
C ILE A 510 31.69 15.93 13.75
N THR A 511 31.01 17.04 13.37
CA THR A 511 29.77 16.93 12.59
C THR A 511 30.00 16.26 11.25
N ALA A 512 31.07 16.61 10.56
CA ALA A 512 31.46 15.98 9.30
C ALA A 512 31.79 14.48 9.49
N GLY A 513 32.49 14.11 10.57
CA GLY A 513 32.77 12.70 10.88
C GLY A 513 31.52 11.87 11.14
N LEU A 514 30.52 12.44 11.86
CA LEU A 514 29.22 11.79 12.03
C LEU A 514 28.45 11.65 10.72
N SER A 515 28.47 12.69 9.87
CA SER A 515 27.83 12.62 8.55
C SER A 515 28.50 11.57 7.66
N VAL A 516 29.82 11.50 7.65
CA VAL A 516 30.56 10.45 6.94
C VAL A 516 30.20 9.05 7.40
N ALA A 517 30.03 8.86 8.72
CA ALA A 517 29.64 7.56 9.28
C ALA A 517 28.27 7.07 8.77
N GLN A 518 27.38 7.99 8.34
CA GLN A 518 26.09 7.67 7.76
C GLN A 518 26.14 7.61 6.22
N LEU A 519 26.86 8.54 5.58
CA LEU A 519 26.95 8.62 4.12
C LEU A 519 27.71 7.44 3.51
N LEU A 520 28.76 6.96 4.19
CA LEU A 520 29.56 5.86 3.68
C LEU A 520 28.76 4.55 3.49
N PRO A 521 27.89 4.12 4.44
CA PRO A 521 26.99 2.97 4.23
C PRO A 521 25.82 3.28 3.27
N THR A 522 25.42 4.56 3.14
CA THR A 522 24.33 4.96 2.22
C THR A 522 24.70 4.67 0.77
N LEU A 523 25.95 4.89 0.37
CA LEU A 523 26.39 4.70 -1.01
C LEU A 523 26.20 3.25 -1.51
N PRO A 524 26.75 2.21 -0.87
CA PRO A 524 26.52 0.83 -1.31
C PRO A 524 25.05 0.42 -1.20
N GLY A 525 24.31 0.93 -0.21
CA GLY A 525 22.87 0.72 -0.09
C GLY A 525 22.11 1.29 -1.28
N ALA A 526 22.38 2.53 -1.68
CA ALA A 526 21.74 3.18 -2.81
C ALA A 526 22.06 2.46 -4.14
N LEU A 527 23.33 2.10 -4.36
CA LEU A 527 23.76 1.38 -5.56
C LEU A 527 23.15 -0.03 -5.65
N ALA A 528 23.01 -0.75 -4.53
CA ALA A 528 22.39 -2.08 -4.50
C ALA A 528 20.86 -2.01 -4.66
N GLY A 529 20.24 -0.93 -4.23
CA GLY A 529 18.79 -0.74 -4.29
C GLY A 529 18.24 -0.71 -5.73
N VAL A 530 18.99 -0.14 -6.67
CA VAL A 530 18.56 -0.07 -8.09
C VAL A 530 18.40 -1.46 -8.72
N PRO A 531 19.42 -2.33 -8.76
CA PRO A 531 19.28 -3.66 -9.36
C PRO A 531 18.27 -4.53 -8.59
N LEU A 532 18.17 -4.37 -7.26
CA LEU A 532 17.16 -5.07 -6.49
C LEU A 532 15.73 -4.63 -6.87
N GLY A 533 15.51 -3.34 -7.09
CA GLY A 533 14.22 -2.81 -7.55
C GLY A 533 13.85 -3.30 -8.95
N MET A 534 14.81 -3.32 -9.86
CA MET A 534 14.62 -3.91 -11.20
C MET A 534 14.29 -5.40 -11.12
N PHE A 535 14.99 -6.15 -10.27
CA PHE A 535 14.74 -7.58 -10.05
C PHE A 535 13.35 -7.84 -9.49
N VAL A 536 12.90 -7.05 -8.53
CA VAL A 536 11.54 -7.16 -7.97
C VAL A 536 10.49 -6.89 -9.05
N CYS A 537 10.65 -5.84 -9.85
CA CYS A 537 9.73 -5.58 -10.96
C CYS A 537 9.71 -6.73 -11.98
N TRP A 538 10.87 -7.28 -12.35
CA TRP A 538 10.95 -8.42 -13.26
C TRP A 538 10.25 -9.68 -12.69
N LEU A 539 10.39 -9.92 -11.39
CA LEU A 539 9.78 -11.09 -10.72
C LEU A 539 8.24 -11.04 -10.75
N PHE A 540 7.65 -9.84 -10.61
CA PHE A 540 6.20 -9.66 -10.54
C PHE A 540 5.54 -9.26 -11.86
N SER A 541 6.33 -8.86 -12.86
CA SER A 541 5.87 -8.52 -14.20
C SER A 541 6.85 -9.11 -15.23
N PRO A 542 6.80 -10.44 -15.48
CA PRO A 542 7.73 -11.10 -16.39
C PRO A 542 7.35 -10.83 -17.87
N GLY A 543 7.36 -9.60 -18.31
CA GLY A 543 7.10 -9.15 -19.67
C GLY A 543 8.05 -8.01 -20.07
N GLU A 544 7.94 -7.52 -21.30
CA GLU A 544 8.65 -6.32 -21.73
C GLU A 544 8.04 -5.09 -21.02
N THR A 545 8.47 -4.83 -19.79
CA THR A 545 8.11 -3.59 -19.10
C THR A 545 9.00 -2.47 -19.65
N PRO A 546 8.44 -1.38 -20.18
CA PRO A 546 9.21 -0.22 -20.59
C PRO A 546 9.98 0.30 -19.37
N MET A 547 11.32 0.24 -19.48
CA MET A 547 12.18 0.72 -18.40
C MET A 547 12.47 2.19 -18.58
N PRO A 548 12.37 2.99 -17.51
CA PRO A 548 12.84 4.37 -17.56
C PRO A 548 14.34 4.41 -17.85
N PRO A 549 14.86 5.51 -18.39
CA PRO A 549 16.28 5.65 -18.65
C PRO A 549 17.09 5.31 -17.40
N THR A 550 18.08 4.43 -17.54
CA THR A 550 18.89 3.93 -16.40
C THR A 550 19.56 5.05 -15.60
N TRP A 551 19.97 6.14 -16.27
CA TRP A 551 20.53 7.31 -15.59
C TRP A 551 19.53 7.94 -14.59
N LEU A 552 18.22 7.92 -14.87
CA LEU A 552 17.18 8.44 -13.96
C LEU A 552 17.10 7.60 -12.69
N LEU A 553 17.18 6.28 -12.81
CA LEU A 553 17.18 5.36 -11.66
C LEU A 553 18.38 5.60 -10.76
N PHE A 554 19.56 5.73 -11.36
CA PHE A 554 20.79 6.04 -10.61
C PHE A 554 20.80 7.46 -10.03
N ALA A 555 20.26 8.43 -10.74
CA ALA A 555 20.11 9.80 -10.21
C ALA A 555 19.17 9.82 -8.99
N ALA A 556 18.05 9.12 -9.07
CA ALA A 556 17.11 8.97 -7.93
C ALA A 556 17.76 8.24 -6.74
N ALA A 557 18.56 7.19 -7.01
CA ALA A 557 19.32 6.50 -5.98
C ALA A 557 20.39 7.41 -5.33
N LEU A 558 21.12 8.18 -6.11
CA LEU A 558 22.13 9.11 -5.62
C LEU A 558 21.52 10.29 -4.86
N ALA A 559 20.26 10.66 -5.14
CA ALA A 559 19.53 11.66 -4.35
C ALA A 559 19.33 11.25 -2.88
N ALA A 560 19.44 9.96 -2.55
CA ALA A 560 19.47 9.49 -1.18
C ALA A 560 20.65 10.06 -0.37
N LEU A 561 21.79 10.37 -1.01
CA LEU A 561 22.98 10.92 -0.36
C LEU A 561 22.72 12.34 0.21
N PRO A 562 22.32 13.36 -0.56
CA PRO A 562 22.04 14.68 -0.03
C PRO A 562 20.87 14.68 0.96
N VAL A 563 19.85 13.84 0.75
CA VAL A 563 18.74 13.68 1.69
C VAL A 563 19.24 13.12 3.03
N THR A 564 20.05 12.06 3.01
CA THR A 564 20.66 11.51 4.24
C THR A 564 21.56 12.54 4.89
N ALA A 565 22.36 13.28 4.13
CA ALA A 565 23.21 14.35 4.66
C ALA A 565 22.38 15.45 5.36
N ALA A 566 21.28 15.88 4.77
CA ALA A 566 20.38 16.88 5.35
C ALA A 566 19.74 16.37 6.65
N LEU A 567 19.19 15.15 6.64
CA LEU A 567 18.55 14.52 7.80
C LEU A 567 19.53 14.28 8.96
N THR A 568 20.80 14.02 8.66
CA THR A 568 21.85 13.80 9.66
C THR A 568 22.44 15.08 10.21
N ALA A 569 22.38 16.19 9.45
CA ALA A 569 22.98 17.46 9.83
C ALA A 569 22.41 18.05 11.14
N VAL A 570 21.10 17.96 11.34
CA VAL A 570 20.44 18.51 12.53
C VAL A 570 20.83 17.75 13.81
N PRO A 571 20.69 16.42 13.91
CA PRO A 571 21.11 15.69 15.10
C PRO A 571 22.63 15.83 15.36
N ALA A 572 23.45 15.84 14.31
CA ALA A 572 24.89 15.99 14.43
C ALA A 572 25.30 17.37 14.99
N ARG A 573 24.67 18.45 14.51
CA ARG A 573 24.90 19.81 15.00
C ARG A 573 24.45 19.97 16.47
N LEU A 574 23.30 19.43 16.85
CA LEU A 574 22.81 19.45 18.23
C LEU A 574 23.72 18.68 19.18
N ALA A 575 24.26 17.56 18.73
CA ALA A 575 25.24 16.79 19.51
C ALA A 575 26.56 17.51 19.67
N ALA A 576 27.04 18.21 18.63
CA ALA A 576 28.30 18.93 18.63
C ALA A 576 28.28 20.24 19.46
N ARG A 577 27.15 20.88 19.63
CA ARG A 577 27.02 22.17 20.37
C ARG A 577 26.96 22.05 21.91
N ARG A 578 26.78 20.85 22.47
CA ARG A 578 26.70 20.66 23.92
C ARG A 578 28.06 20.84 24.60
N SER A 579 28.05 21.46 25.79
CA SER A 579 29.28 21.81 26.54
C SER A 579 30.03 20.56 27.04
N ILE A 580 31.35 20.56 26.87
CA ILE A 580 32.26 19.48 27.28
C ILE A 580 32.18 19.24 28.79
N ALA A 581 32.07 20.33 29.57
CA ALA A 581 32.01 20.27 31.03
C ALA A 581 30.82 19.43 31.54
N ARG A 582 29.64 19.58 30.95
CA ARG A 582 28.46 18.76 31.31
C ARG A 582 28.57 17.29 30.94
N THR A 583 29.34 16.96 29.89
CA THR A 583 29.53 15.55 29.47
C THR A 583 30.55 14.84 30.37
N LEU A 584 31.60 15.54 30.80
CA LEU A 584 32.61 14.95 31.66
C LEU A 584 32.15 14.87 33.14
N SER A 585 31.40 15.87 33.64
CA SER A 585 30.83 15.83 34.99
C SER A 585 29.72 14.78 35.15
N ALA A 586 28.98 14.44 34.10
CA ALA A 586 27.99 13.36 34.11
C ALA A 586 28.58 11.94 34.04
N GLU A 587 29.86 11.79 33.71
CA GLU A 587 30.60 10.52 33.79
C GLU A 587 31.35 10.37 35.13
N ALA A 588 31.59 11.49 35.85
CA ALA A 588 32.26 11.49 37.16
C ALA A 588 31.27 11.34 38.35
N SER A 589 29.97 11.45 38.09
CA SER A 589 28.88 11.24 39.05
C SER A 589 28.17 9.90 38.77
#